data_9c8541e91002aa63bbcbccd353097d07
#
_entry.id   9c8541e91002aa63bbcbccd353097d07
#
_cell.length_a   1.000
_cell.length_b   1.000
_cell.length_c   1.000
_cell.angle_alpha   90.00
_cell.angle_beta   90.00
_cell.angle_gamma   90.00
#
_symmetry.space_group_name_H-M   'P 1'
#
loop_
_entity.id
_entity.type
_entity.pdbx_description
1 polymer ?
#
loop_
_entity_poly.entity_id
_entity_poly.type
_entity_poly.pdbx_seq_one_letter_code
_entity_poly.pdbx_strand_id
1 'polypeptide(L)'
;WVISCLTPTVKNVTIDDFDWERTINIEEIVTYNESGWTLPSGARQQYTRRETKTYKQVLDHYKTVQETKTRQVLDHYETKNSYKNLGNGYFEQKTDRVPVYKTETYTENVQKPVYRQEPVYATKYYYEIDRWTVVDTAKSSGNDQNPSWPEPKLKDGQRTGDKNEHYFVTATYQKKKAKTETEKYEMAFSEWNELKKGEEIELKINMGGFAEINKK
;
A
#
# COMPACT_ATOMS: atom_id res chain seq x y z
N TRP A 1 -3.64 -11.43 11.61
CA TRP A 1 -2.49 -10.62 11.17
C TRP A 1 -1.87 -10.02 12.41
N VAL A 2 -0.73 -10.58 12.84
CA VAL A 2 0.10 -10.00 13.91
C VAL A 2 0.85 -8.85 13.28
N ILE A 3 0.47 -7.62 13.59
CA ILE A 3 1.32 -6.45 13.37
C ILE A 3 2.44 -6.60 14.42
N SER A 4 3.57 -7.17 14.00
CA SER A 4 4.81 -7.08 14.76
C SER A 4 5.16 -5.61 14.82
N CYS A 5 4.97 -4.99 15.99
CA CYS A 5 5.53 -3.67 16.29
C CYS A 5 7.03 -3.81 16.21
N LEU A 6 7.61 -3.37 15.10
CA LEU A 6 9.04 -3.37 14.83
C LEU A 6 9.65 -2.25 15.68
N THR A 7 10.04 -2.60 16.89
CA THR A 7 10.74 -1.67 17.79
C THR A 7 12.13 -1.39 17.21
N PRO A 8 12.57 -0.13 17.16
CA PRO A 8 13.92 0.21 16.75
C PRO A 8 14.94 -0.46 17.68
N THR A 9 16.05 -0.87 17.11
CA THR A 9 17.13 -1.51 17.88
C THR A 9 18.04 -0.44 18.46
N VAL A 10 18.33 -0.52 19.76
CA VAL A 10 19.32 0.35 20.43
C VAL A 10 20.64 -0.39 20.54
N LYS A 11 21.74 0.25 20.11
CA LYS A 11 23.10 -0.29 20.17
C LYS A 11 24.04 0.74 20.80
N ASN A 12 24.92 0.27 21.72
CA ASN A 12 26.08 1.03 22.13
C ASN A 12 27.17 0.84 21.08
N VAL A 13 27.63 1.91 20.49
CA VAL A 13 28.60 1.90 19.41
C VAL A 13 29.73 2.88 19.65
N THR A 14 30.90 2.60 19.08
CA THR A 14 32.01 3.54 18.96
C THR A 14 32.03 4.07 17.53
N ILE A 15 32.09 5.39 17.37
CA ILE A 15 32.13 6.04 16.05
C ILE A 15 33.54 5.91 15.47
N ASP A 16 33.66 5.25 14.31
CA ASP A 16 34.96 5.00 13.67
C ASP A 16 35.25 6.02 12.57
N ASP A 17 34.24 6.33 11.72
CA ASP A 17 34.45 7.21 10.57
C ASP A 17 33.16 7.88 10.11
N PHE A 18 33.32 8.88 9.25
CA PHE A 18 32.24 9.70 8.68
C PHE A 18 32.30 9.67 7.17
N ASP A 19 31.15 9.59 6.52
CA ASP A 19 31.00 9.78 5.09
C ASP A 19 29.82 10.71 4.83
N TRP A 20 29.90 11.43 3.74
CA TRP A 20 28.80 12.28 3.27
C TRP A 20 28.73 12.30 1.76
N GLU A 21 27.53 12.55 1.28
CA GLU A 21 27.22 12.75 -0.14
C GLU A 21 26.20 13.87 -0.27
N ARG A 22 26.48 14.81 -1.19
CA ARG A 22 25.54 15.87 -1.57
C ARG A 22 25.39 15.91 -3.08
N THR A 23 24.16 16.01 -3.54
CA THR A 23 23.83 16.06 -4.96
C THR A 23 22.93 17.22 -5.29
N ILE A 24 23.10 17.77 -6.49
CA ILE A 24 22.21 18.79 -7.08
C ILE A 24 21.78 18.27 -8.44
N ASN A 25 20.48 18.10 -8.64
CA ASN A 25 19.93 17.73 -9.93
C ASN A 25 20.12 18.88 -10.93
N ILE A 26 20.45 18.54 -12.17
CA ILE A 26 20.50 19.46 -13.30
C ILE A 26 19.31 19.14 -14.18
N GLU A 27 18.46 20.12 -14.40
CA GLU A 27 17.22 19.97 -15.16
C GLU A 27 17.30 20.77 -16.47
N GLU A 28 16.62 20.22 -17.48
CA GLU A 28 16.44 20.83 -18.79
C GLU A 28 14.98 20.68 -19.21
N ILE A 29 14.49 21.61 -20.03
CA ILE A 29 13.14 21.48 -20.60
C ILE A 29 13.17 20.42 -21.69
N VAL A 30 12.38 19.36 -21.47
CA VAL A 30 12.18 18.27 -22.43
C VAL A 30 10.73 18.26 -22.89
N THR A 31 10.51 18.19 -24.20
CA THR A 31 9.20 18.08 -24.80
C THR A 31 8.76 16.60 -24.84
N TYR A 32 7.62 16.29 -24.25
CA TYR A 32 7.02 14.97 -24.23
C TYR A 32 5.80 14.91 -25.15
N ASN A 33 5.67 13.81 -25.90
CA ASN A 33 4.47 13.48 -26.66
C ASN A 33 3.60 12.58 -25.79
N GLU A 34 2.40 13.06 -25.46
CA GLU A 34 1.48 12.35 -24.57
C GLU A 34 0.06 12.33 -25.14
N SER A 35 -0.78 11.55 -24.49
CA SER A 35 -2.22 11.54 -24.78
C SER A 35 -3.04 11.37 -23.52
N GLY A 36 -4.22 11.98 -23.49
CA GLY A 36 -5.12 11.91 -22.34
C GLY A 36 -6.56 12.26 -22.73
N TRP A 37 -7.46 12.06 -21.77
CA TRP A 37 -8.88 12.39 -21.93
C TRP A 37 -9.20 13.86 -21.64
N THR A 38 -8.20 14.60 -21.17
CA THR A 38 -8.22 16.05 -20.96
C THR A 38 -6.92 16.64 -21.48
N LEU A 39 -6.96 17.85 -21.96
CA LEU A 39 -5.76 18.59 -22.36
C LEU A 39 -5.20 19.34 -21.15
N PRO A 40 -3.97 19.02 -20.66
CA PRO A 40 -3.35 19.73 -19.56
C PRO A 40 -3.05 21.19 -19.89
N SER A 41 -3.01 22.03 -18.87
CA SER A 41 -2.57 23.42 -19.04
C SER A 41 -1.12 23.47 -19.53
N GLY A 42 -0.84 24.34 -20.49
CA GLY A 42 0.48 24.48 -21.13
C GLY A 42 0.80 23.41 -22.19
N ALA A 43 -0.08 22.44 -22.41
CA ALA A 43 0.10 21.48 -23.48
C ALA A 43 -0.27 22.07 -24.85
N ARG A 44 0.48 21.69 -25.88
CA ARG A 44 0.24 22.04 -27.28
C ARG A 44 -0.48 20.88 -27.95
N GLN A 45 -1.80 21.03 -28.16
CA GLN A 45 -2.61 20.00 -28.85
C GLN A 45 -2.10 19.79 -30.28
N GLN A 46 -1.87 18.51 -30.64
CA GLN A 46 -1.51 18.08 -31.99
C GLN A 46 -2.76 17.67 -32.78
N TYR A 47 -3.50 16.72 -32.24
CA TYR A 47 -4.76 16.25 -32.83
C TYR A 47 -5.65 15.61 -31.77
N THR A 48 -6.87 15.24 -32.17
CA THR A 48 -7.80 14.48 -31.33
C THR A 48 -8.33 13.28 -32.07
N ARG A 49 -8.74 12.25 -31.31
CA ARG A 49 -9.45 11.09 -31.82
C ARG A 49 -10.62 10.72 -30.92
N ARG A 50 -11.67 10.18 -31.50
CA ARG A 50 -12.75 9.55 -30.72
C ARG A 50 -12.37 8.11 -30.46
N GLU A 51 -12.10 7.76 -29.20
CA GLU A 51 -11.67 6.43 -28.77
C GLU A 51 -12.57 5.89 -27.66
N THR A 52 -12.58 4.58 -27.49
CA THR A 52 -13.29 3.95 -26.37
C THR A 52 -12.60 4.31 -25.07
N LYS A 53 -13.30 5.06 -24.22
CA LYS A 53 -12.80 5.46 -22.91
C LYS A 53 -13.04 4.38 -21.86
N THR A 54 -14.20 3.75 -21.91
CA THR A 54 -14.63 2.71 -20.96
C THR A 54 -15.74 1.88 -21.57
N TYR A 55 -16.19 0.87 -20.84
CA TYR A 55 -17.36 0.07 -21.19
C TYR A 55 -18.41 0.22 -20.10
N LYS A 56 -19.68 0.25 -20.48
CA LYS A 56 -20.82 0.18 -19.57
C LYS A 56 -21.54 -1.15 -19.76
N GLN A 57 -22.05 -1.70 -18.67
CA GLN A 57 -22.94 -2.85 -18.73
C GLN A 57 -24.37 -2.38 -19.06
N VAL A 58 -24.96 -2.96 -20.10
CA VAL A 58 -26.36 -2.76 -20.46
C VAL A 58 -27.08 -4.10 -20.40
N LEU A 59 -28.33 -4.07 -19.94
CA LEU A 59 -29.16 -5.26 -19.98
C LEU A 59 -29.33 -5.69 -21.43
N ASP A 60 -28.98 -6.93 -21.73
CA ASP A 60 -29.15 -7.51 -23.08
C ASP A 60 -30.49 -8.25 -23.19
N HIS A 61 -30.66 -9.27 -22.38
CA HIS A 61 -31.88 -10.06 -22.30
C HIS A 61 -32.02 -10.74 -20.95
N TYR A 62 -33.17 -11.39 -20.72
CA TYR A 62 -33.37 -12.27 -19.58
C TYR A 62 -33.27 -13.73 -20.06
N LYS A 63 -32.47 -14.53 -19.30
CA LYS A 63 -32.34 -15.96 -19.54
C LYS A 63 -33.12 -16.71 -18.47
N THR A 64 -33.93 -17.67 -18.88
CA THR A 64 -34.60 -18.60 -17.97
C THR A 64 -33.61 -19.63 -17.46
N VAL A 65 -33.46 -19.72 -16.14
CA VAL A 65 -32.59 -20.70 -15.45
C VAL A 65 -33.46 -21.51 -14.49
N GLN A 66 -33.24 -22.81 -14.41
CA GLN A 66 -33.85 -23.62 -13.39
C GLN A 66 -33.05 -23.51 -12.09
N GLU A 67 -33.71 -23.08 -11.02
CA GLU A 67 -33.13 -23.09 -9.68
C GLU A 67 -33.82 -24.14 -8.82
N THR A 68 -32.99 -24.89 -8.08
CA THR A 68 -33.47 -25.82 -7.10
C THR A 68 -33.69 -25.10 -5.78
N LYS A 69 -34.90 -25.14 -5.26
CA LYS A 69 -35.29 -24.57 -3.98
C LYS A 69 -35.77 -25.64 -3.03
N THR A 70 -35.79 -25.36 -1.76
CA THR A 70 -36.31 -26.24 -0.73
C THR A 70 -37.50 -25.58 -0.04
N ARG A 71 -38.47 -26.40 0.36
CA ARG A 71 -39.61 -25.99 1.17
C ARG A 71 -39.89 -27.02 2.24
N GLN A 72 -40.44 -26.57 3.35
CA GLN A 72 -40.95 -27.42 4.39
C GLN A 72 -42.39 -27.80 4.04
N VAL A 73 -42.67 -29.10 3.97
CA VAL A 73 -44.02 -29.63 3.76
C VAL A 73 -44.39 -30.52 4.95
N LEU A 74 -45.66 -30.48 5.31
CA LEU A 74 -46.15 -31.34 6.35
C LEU A 74 -45.99 -32.79 5.91
N ASP A 75 -45.29 -33.63 6.69
CA ASP A 75 -45.10 -35.03 6.44
C ASP A 75 -46.21 -35.85 7.16
N HIS A 76 -46.26 -35.76 8.45
CA HIS A 76 -47.27 -36.44 9.28
C HIS A 76 -47.47 -35.72 10.61
N TYR A 77 -48.39 -36.21 11.41
CA TYR A 77 -48.59 -35.77 12.79
C TYR A 77 -48.10 -36.83 13.75
N GLU A 78 -47.26 -36.48 14.69
CA GLU A 78 -46.89 -37.33 15.82
C GLU A 78 -47.80 -37.05 17.00
N THR A 79 -48.06 -38.07 17.75
CA THR A 79 -48.82 -37.99 19.00
C THR A 79 -47.86 -37.87 20.17
N LYS A 80 -47.86 -36.73 20.87
CA LYS A 80 -47.11 -36.53 22.11
C LYS A 80 -48.01 -36.64 23.31
N ASN A 81 -47.73 -37.59 24.20
CA ASN A 81 -48.39 -37.68 25.49
C ASN A 81 -47.58 -36.92 26.53
N SER A 82 -48.24 -36.02 27.22
CA SER A 82 -47.70 -35.34 28.39
C SER A 82 -48.54 -35.69 29.62
N TYR A 83 -47.90 -35.77 30.78
CA TYR A 83 -48.57 -36.08 32.04
C TYR A 83 -48.47 -34.91 32.99
N LYS A 84 -49.56 -34.36 33.39
CA LYS A 84 -49.64 -33.31 34.37
C LYS A 84 -49.96 -33.89 35.75
N ASN A 85 -49.11 -33.68 36.72
CA ASN A 85 -49.37 -34.10 38.12
C ASN A 85 -50.43 -33.18 38.75
N LEU A 86 -51.48 -33.80 39.27
CA LEU A 86 -52.60 -33.05 39.92
C LEU A 86 -52.41 -32.85 41.42
N GLY A 87 -51.29 -33.26 42.02
CA GLY A 87 -50.92 -33.04 43.42
C GLY A 87 -51.56 -33.99 44.43
N ASN A 88 -52.37 -34.92 43.94
CA ASN A 88 -53.09 -35.88 44.78
C ASN A 88 -52.71 -37.41 44.47
N GLY A 89 -51.58 -37.59 43.81
CA GLY A 89 -51.12 -38.90 43.34
C GLY A 89 -51.67 -39.31 41.99
N TYR A 90 -52.54 -38.52 41.38
CA TYR A 90 -53.07 -38.72 40.02
C TYR A 90 -52.36 -37.89 38.98
N PHE A 91 -52.29 -38.41 37.76
CA PHE A 91 -51.76 -37.73 36.61
C PHE A 91 -52.84 -37.67 35.53
N GLU A 92 -53.01 -36.46 34.99
CA GLU A 92 -53.85 -36.23 33.82
C GLU A 92 -52.97 -36.42 32.56
N GLN A 93 -53.33 -37.34 31.69
CA GLN A 93 -52.71 -37.59 30.42
C GLN A 93 -53.29 -36.62 29.38
N LYS A 94 -52.43 -35.76 28.81
CA LYS A 94 -52.78 -34.89 27.69
C LYS A 94 -52.10 -35.44 26.45
N THR A 95 -52.88 -35.64 25.40
CA THR A 95 -52.39 -36.12 24.11
C THR A 95 -52.50 -34.97 23.10
N ASP A 96 -51.36 -34.47 22.63
CA ASP A 96 -51.28 -33.43 21.64
C ASP A 96 -50.78 -34.01 20.29
N ARG A 97 -51.37 -33.56 19.18
CA ARG A 97 -50.91 -33.87 17.83
C ARG A 97 -49.96 -32.78 17.36
N VAL A 98 -48.68 -33.13 17.18
CA VAL A 98 -47.61 -32.19 16.75
C VAL A 98 -47.28 -32.44 15.28
N PRO A 99 -47.32 -31.40 14.42
CA PRO A 99 -46.98 -31.61 13.02
C PRO A 99 -45.46 -31.83 12.87
N VAL A 100 -45.08 -32.80 12.04
CA VAL A 100 -43.72 -33.08 11.63
C VAL A 100 -43.59 -32.69 10.17
N TYR A 101 -42.56 -31.90 9.88
CA TYR A 101 -42.31 -31.38 8.55
C TYR A 101 -41.10 -32.09 7.95
N LYS A 102 -41.15 -32.32 6.63
CA LYS A 102 -39.99 -32.75 5.83
C LYS A 102 -39.60 -31.68 4.82
N THR A 103 -38.33 -31.71 4.46
CA THR A 103 -37.81 -30.83 3.42
C THR A 103 -37.99 -31.49 2.06
N GLU A 104 -38.71 -30.80 1.16
CA GLU A 104 -38.81 -31.19 -0.24
C GLU A 104 -38.02 -30.23 -1.12
N THR A 105 -37.35 -30.77 -2.11
CA THR A 105 -36.72 -29.98 -3.18
C THR A 105 -37.66 -29.85 -4.37
N TYR A 106 -37.74 -28.67 -4.93
CA TYR A 106 -38.47 -28.42 -6.18
C TYR A 106 -37.65 -27.51 -7.09
N THR A 107 -37.92 -27.53 -8.38
CA THR A 107 -37.31 -26.67 -9.37
C THR A 107 -38.26 -25.56 -9.78
N GLU A 108 -37.74 -24.36 -9.88
CA GLU A 108 -38.47 -23.19 -10.34
C GLU A 108 -37.71 -22.52 -11.47
N ASN A 109 -38.44 -22.05 -12.49
CA ASN A 109 -37.86 -21.27 -13.57
C ASN A 109 -37.74 -19.82 -13.14
N VAL A 110 -36.50 -19.32 -13.04
CA VAL A 110 -36.21 -17.94 -12.65
C VAL A 110 -35.61 -17.19 -13.83
N GLN A 111 -36.07 -15.97 -14.06
CA GLN A 111 -35.50 -15.07 -15.06
C GLN A 111 -34.28 -14.34 -14.49
N LYS A 112 -33.09 -14.58 -15.06
CA LYS A 112 -31.86 -13.88 -14.71
C LYS A 112 -31.44 -12.91 -15.79
N PRO A 113 -31.09 -11.67 -15.43
CA PRO A 113 -30.62 -10.69 -16.42
C PRO A 113 -29.23 -11.10 -16.94
N VAL A 114 -29.07 -11.01 -18.25
CA VAL A 114 -27.79 -11.14 -18.93
C VAL A 114 -27.40 -9.76 -19.44
N TYR A 115 -26.16 -9.36 -19.15
CA TYR A 115 -25.63 -8.06 -19.52
C TYR A 115 -24.63 -8.18 -20.65
N ARG A 116 -24.57 -7.17 -21.51
CA ARG A 116 -23.52 -7.00 -22.52
C ARG A 116 -22.70 -5.74 -22.22
N GLN A 117 -21.48 -5.72 -22.73
CA GLN A 117 -20.60 -4.56 -22.66
C GLN A 117 -20.82 -3.66 -23.88
N GLU A 118 -21.16 -2.38 -23.65
CA GLU A 118 -21.21 -1.37 -24.70
C GLU A 118 -20.06 -0.37 -24.52
N PRO A 119 -19.30 -0.04 -25.59
CA PRO A 119 -18.23 0.94 -25.52
C PRO A 119 -18.78 2.34 -25.31
N VAL A 120 -18.17 3.07 -24.40
CA VAL A 120 -18.42 4.51 -24.20
C VAL A 120 -17.25 5.27 -24.79
N TYR A 121 -17.55 6.03 -25.83
CA TYR A 121 -16.57 6.81 -26.57
C TYR A 121 -16.38 8.20 -25.97
N ALA A 122 -15.14 8.69 -25.98
CA ALA A 122 -14.81 10.07 -25.64
C ALA A 122 -13.72 10.61 -26.57
N THR A 123 -13.54 11.91 -26.58
CA THR A 123 -12.44 12.57 -27.30
C THR A 123 -11.16 12.38 -26.51
N LYS A 124 -10.16 11.79 -27.13
CA LYS A 124 -8.80 11.67 -26.62
C LYS A 124 -7.92 12.70 -27.29
N TYR A 125 -7.16 13.45 -26.51
CA TYR A 125 -6.23 14.49 -26.95
C TYR A 125 -4.84 13.90 -27.08
N TYR A 126 -4.15 14.22 -28.16
CA TYR A 126 -2.73 13.95 -28.40
C TYR A 126 -2.02 15.29 -28.42
N TYR A 127 -1.00 15.44 -27.60
CA TYR A 127 -0.37 16.75 -27.34
C TYR A 127 1.10 16.63 -27.03
N GLU A 128 1.80 17.73 -27.19
CA GLU A 128 3.15 17.94 -26.66
C GLU A 128 3.07 18.77 -25.38
N ILE A 129 3.92 18.44 -24.43
CA ILE A 129 4.05 19.20 -23.19
C ILE A 129 5.50 19.30 -22.77
N ASP A 130 5.92 20.51 -22.40
CA ASP A 130 7.27 20.77 -21.94
C ASP A 130 7.34 20.60 -20.43
N ARG A 131 8.37 19.87 -19.96
CA ARG A 131 8.61 19.67 -18.53
C ARG A 131 10.08 19.81 -18.22
N TRP A 132 10.36 20.41 -17.07
CA TRP A 132 11.68 20.34 -16.46
C TRP A 132 11.96 18.88 -16.09
N THR A 133 13.03 18.34 -16.61
CA THR A 133 13.39 16.93 -16.44
C THR A 133 14.85 16.86 -16.02
N VAL A 134 15.14 16.02 -15.02
CA VAL A 134 16.51 15.78 -14.58
C VAL A 134 17.28 15.09 -15.71
N VAL A 135 18.31 15.73 -16.19
CA VAL A 135 19.17 15.25 -17.29
C VAL A 135 20.58 14.90 -16.80
N ASP A 136 20.98 15.42 -15.64
CA ASP A 136 22.28 15.16 -15.04
C ASP A 136 22.23 15.44 -13.53
N THR A 137 23.26 15.04 -12.80
CA THR A 137 23.38 15.27 -11.36
C THR A 137 24.82 15.62 -11.01
N ALA A 138 25.01 16.81 -10.47
CA ALA A 138 26.29 17.20 -9.87
C ALA A 138 26.40 16.55 -8.49
N LYS A 139 27.57 15.98 -8.18
CA LYS A 139 27.82 15.24 -6.94
C LYS A 139 29.11 15.72 -6.28
N SER A 140 29.08 15.86 -4.96
CA SER A 140 30.26 15.92 -4.11
C SER A 140 30.12 14.93 -2.96
N SER A 141 31.22 14.37 -2.51
CA SER A 141 31.27 13.39 -1.42
C SER A 141 32.63 13.46 -0.74
N GLY A 142 32.68 13.07 0.53
CA GLY A 142 33.90 13.02 1.31
C GLY A 142 33.77 12.05 2.46
N ASN A 143 34.93 11.77 3.08
CA ASN A 143 35.07 10.91 4.26
C ASN A 143 35.57 11.72 5.46
N ASP A 144 35.08 12.95 5.58
CA ASP A 144 35.36 13.89 6.67
C ASP A 144 34.05 14.52 7.18
N GLN A 145 34.14 15.46 8.09
CA GLN A 145 32.99 16.23 8.57
C GLN A 145 32.90 17.66 7.98
N ASN A 146 33.40 17.87 6.76
CA ASN A 146 33.36 19.15 6.07
C ASN A 146 32.55 19.07 4.77
N PRO A 147 31.24 18.80 4.82
CA PRO A 147 30.44 18.60 3.63
C PRO A 147 30.28 19.90 2.83
N SER A 148 30.53 19.85 1.53
CA SER A 148 30.35 20.96 0.60
C SER A 148 29.35 20.59 -0.51
N TRP A 149 28.61 21.59 -0.97
CA TRP A 149 27.75 21.41 -2.13
C TRP A 149 28.59 21.39 -3.42
N PRO A 150 28.24 20.53 -4.39
CA PRO A 150 28.89 20.56 -5.69
C PRO A 150 28.55 21.85 -6.43
N GLU A 151 29.46 22.30 -7.31
CA GLU A 151 29.21 23.41 -8.22
C GLU A 151 28.80 22.86 -9.60
N PRO A 152 27.48 22.83 -9.92
CA PRO A 152 27.02 22.31 -11.18
C PRO A 152 27.43 23.20 -12.35
N LYS A 153 28.00 22.61 -13.40
CA LYS A 153 28.31 23.32 -14.66
C LYS A 153 27.09 23.26 -15.57
N LEU A 154 26.30 24.32 -15.57
CA LEU A 154 25.09 24.41 -16.38
C LEU A 154 25.41 24.80 -17.81
N LYS A 155 24.71 24.16 -18.77
CA LYS A 155 24.65 24.58 -20.19
C LYS A 155 23.48 25.54 -20.38
N ASP A 156 23.45 26.18 -21.54
CA ASP A 156 22.32 27.02 -21.91
C ASP A 156 21.00 26.25 -21.87
N GLY A 157 19.99 26.84 -21.24
CA GLY A 157 18.69 26.21 -21.06
C GLY A 157 18.57 25.26 -19.87
N GLN A 158 19.66 25.04 -19.11
CA GLN A 158 19.65 24.22 -17.90
C GLN A 158 19.47 25.05 -16.63
N ARG A 159 18.94 24.41 -15.59
CA ARG A 159 18.86 24.99 -14.26
C ARG A 159 19.22 23.96 -13.19
N THR A 160 19.47 24.42 -11.98
CA THR A 160 19.55 23.53 -10.80
C THR A 160 18.14 23.16 -10.35
N GLY A 161 17.93 21.88 -10.09
CA GLY A 161 16.73 21.31 -9.50
C GLY A 161 16.92 20.98 -8.01
N ASP A 162 16.36 19.86 -7.59
CA ASP A 162 16.38 19.40 -6.20
C ASP A 162 17.79 19.11 -5.70
N LYS A 163 17.98 19.39 -4.40
CA LYS A 163 19.19 19.08 -3.65
C LYS A 163 18.92 17.93 -2.71
N ASN A 164 19.82 16.95 -2.71
CA ASN A 164 19.76 15.83 -1.77
C ASN A 164 21.07 15.72 -1.00
N GLU A 165 20.98 15.28 0.24
CA GLU A 165 22.13 15.10 1.10
C GLU A 165 21.97 13.83 1.95
N HIS A 166 23.05 13.10 2.09
CA HIS A 166 23.14 11.88 2.87
C HIS A 166 24.39 11.93 3.75
N TYR A 167 24.25 11.55 5.01
CA TYR A 167 25.31 11.54 5.99
C TYR A 167 25.36 10.18 6.67
N PHE A 168 26.55 9.62 6.74
CA PHE A 168 26.76 8.27 7.25
C PHE A 168 27.84 8.28 8.33
N VAL A 169 27.64 7.46 9.32
CA VAL A 169 28.67 7.08 10.29
C VAL A 169 28.99 5.61 10.14
N THR A 170 30.26 5.29 10.16
CA THR A 170 30.73 3.93 10.34
C THR A 170 31.00 3.73 11.83
N ALA A 171 30.37 2.72 12.44
CA ALA A 171 30.46 2.51 13.87
C ALA A 171 30.63 1.02 14.21
N THR A 172 31.46 0.76 15.21
CA THR A 172 31.75 -0.57 15.73
C THR A 172 31.00 -0.81 17.04
N TYR A 173 30.41 -1.98 17.19
CA TYR A 173 29.71 -2.41 18.39
C TYR A 173 30.06 -3.85 18.77
N GLN A 174 29.91 -4.17 20.06
CA GLN A 174 30.13 -5.53 20.56
C GLN A 174 28.87 -6.39 20.40
N LYS A 175 29.00 -7.52 19.71
CA LYS A 175 27.99 -8.57 19.66
C LYS A 175 28.23 -9.62 20.76
N LYS A 176 27.20 -10.42 21.06
CA LYS A 176 27.31 -11.54 22.01
C LYS A 176 28.56 -12.41 21.70
N LYS A 177 29.33 -12.79 22.72
CA LYS A 177 30.59 -13.59 22.67
C LYS A 177 31.84 -12.80 22.25
N ALA A 178 31.98 -11.55 22.64
CA ALA A 178 33.19 -10.71 22.42
C ALA A 178 33.56 -10.52 20.91
N LYS A 179 32.63 -10.72 20.00
CA LYS A 179 32.83 -10.43 18.57
C LYS A 179 32.42 -8.98 18.31
N THR A 180 33.30 -8.21 17.70
CA THR A 180 32.98 -6.85 17.22
C THR A 180 32.44 -6.91 15.80
N GLU A 181 31.47 -6.06 15.50
CA GLU A 181 30.95 -5.83 14.15
C GLU A 181 30.97 -4.35 13.86
N THR A 182 31.30 -4.01 12.61
CA THR A 182 31.31 -2.65 12.09
C THR A 182 30.19 -2.51 11.08
N GLU A 183 29.37 -1.51 11.25
CA GLU A 183 28.24 -1.21 10.36
C GLU A 183 28.21 0.28 10.00
N LYS A 184 27.61 0.59 8.86
CA LYS A 184 27.42 1.95 8.37
C LYS A 184 25.96 2.33 8.53
N TYR A 185 25.70 3.48 9.15
CA TYR A 185 24.38 3.99 9.43
C TYR A 185 24.19 5.38 8.80
N GLU A 186 23.04 5.60 8.18
CA GLU A 186 22.62 6.92 7.74
C GLU A 186 21.96 7.68 8.89
N MET A 187 22.19 8.99 8.99
CA MET A 187 21.58 9.84 10.02
C MET A 187 21.37 11.28 9.56
N ALA A 188 20.59 12.04 10.33
CA ALA A 188 20.35 13.45 10.04
C ALA A 188 21.63 14.28 10.20
N PHE A 189 21.82 15.28 9.35
CA PHE A 189 22.98 16.19 9.39
C PHE A 189 23.21 16.79 10.78
N SER A 190 22.15 17.24 11.44
CA SER A 190 22.24 17.87 12.77
C SER A 190 22.87 16.98 13.81
N GLU A 191 22.54 15.70 13.84
CA GLU A 191 23.11 14.72 14.77
C GLU A 191 24.49 14.26 14.31
N TRP A 192 24.66 14.00 13.00
CA TRP A 192 25.92 13.59 12.41
C TRP A 192 27.05 14.61 12.67
N ASN A 193 26.72 15.91 12.59
CA ASN A 193 27.70 16.98 12.81
C ASN A 193 28.10 17.19 14.27
N GLU A 194 27.31 16.67 15.21
CA GLU A 194 27.62 16.73 16.64
C GLU A 194 28.58 15.61 17.11
N LEU A 195 28.65 14.51 16.36
CA LEU A 195 29.44 13.33 16.71
C LEU A 195 30.93 13.57 16.50
N LYS A 196 31.74 12.81 17.27
CA LYS A 196 33.19 12.81 17.15
C LYS A 196 33.74 11.41 16.94
N LYS A 197 34.82 11.32 16.16
CA LYS A 197 35.55 10.07 15.99
C LYS A 197 36.06 9.52 17.31
N GLY A 198 35.83 8.24 17.58
CA GLY A 198 36.16 7.56 18.84
C GLY A 198 35.16 7.76 19.98
N GLU A 199 34.06 8.48 19.73
CA GLU A 199 33.01 8.69 20.72
C GLU A 199 32.17 7.41 20.89
N GLU A 200 31.86 7.08 22.18
CA GLU A 200 30.94 6.00 22.50
C GLU A 200 29.56 6.55 22.80
N ILE A 201 28.58 6.11 22.04
CA ILE A 201 27.20 6.59 22.14
C ILE A 201 26.19 5.46 21.97
N GLU A 202 24.96 5.72 22.40
CA GLU A 202 23.80 4.86 22.06
C GLU A 202 23.13 5.35 20.77
N LEU A 203 23.03 4.50 19.77
CA LEU A 203 22.25 4.73 18.56
C LEU A 203 20.96 3.93 18.57
N LYS A 204 19.87 4.58 18.22
CA LYS A 204 18.57 3.99 17.96
C LYS A 204 18.44 3.81 16.44
N ILE A 205 18.39 2.57 15.97
CA ILE A 205 18.44 2.21 14.55
C ILE A 205 17.07 1.70 14.12
N ASN A 206 16.53 2.29 13.07
CA ASN A 206 15.30 1.80 12.45
C ASN A 206 15.60 0.66 11.45
N MET A 207 14.56 0.03 10.90
CA MET A 207 14.70 -1.09 9.96
C MET A 207 15.34 -0.72 8.61
N GLY A 208 15.31 0.56 8.23
CA GLY A 208 15.95 1.05 7.02
C GLY A 208 17.43 1.37 7.16
N GLY A 209 18.02 1.14 8.35
CA GLY A 209 19.41 1.48 8.62
C GLY A 209 19.66 2.96 8.96
N PHE A 210 18.58 3.74 9.15
CA PHE A 210 18.70 5.12 9.60
C PHE A 210 18.85 5.13 11.14
N ALA A 211 19.84 5.86 11.63
CA ALA A 211 20.16 5.94 13.04
C ALA A 211 19.89 7.34 13.60
N GLU A 212 19.52 7.39 14.86
CA GLU A 212 19.34 8.60 15.66
C GLU A 212 20.11 8.44 16.98
N ILE A 213 20.61 9.55 17.55
CA ILE A 213 21.21 9.53 18.88
C ILE A 213 20.12 9.22 19.92
N ASN A 214 20.31 8.19 20.72
CA ASN A 214 19.37 7.86 21.79
C ASN A 214 19.55 8.83 22.96
N LYS A 215 18.86 9.98 22.90
CA LYS A 215 18.85 10.97 23.98
C LYS A 215 18.03 10.40 25.15
N LYS A 216 18.67 10.12 26.27
CA LYS A 216 18.03 9.73 27.55
C LYS A 216 17.35 10.91 28.20
#